data_6037917f2337b824db8297b3a98519f7
#
_entry.id   6037917f2337b824db8297b3a98519f7
#
_cell.length_a   1.000
_cell.length_b   1.000
_cell.length_c   1.000
_cell.angle_alpha   90.00
_cell.angle_beta   90.00
_cell.angle_gamma   90.00
#
_symmetry.space_group_name_H-M   'P 1'
#
loop_
_entity.id
_entity.type
_entity.pdbx_description
1 polymer ?
#
loop_
_entity_poly.entity_id
_entity_poly.type
_entity_poly.pdbx_seq_one_letter_code
_entity_poly.pdbx_strand_id
1 'polypeptide(L)'
;QLCSSISAERKSDMIKVPTEYGEITISDAVFTTITGAAATNCFGVKGMAQRSVTDGLVHLLRPEAMSKGVNVIYNEDESISIELHIIVENGVNIPAVCRSIMNEVRYVVNKNTGAEVRAVDVFVDSMIL
;
A
#
# COMPACT_ATOMS: atom_id res chain seq x y z
N GLN A 1 -12.65 2.93 20.63
CA GLN A 1 -13.49 2.55 20.47
C GLN A 1 -14.01 2.34 19.19
N LEU A 2 -14.10 3.20 18.36
CA LEU A 2 -14.56 3.00 17.08
C LEU A 2 -13.64 2.06 16.39
N CYS A 3 -12.41 2.16 16.58
CA CYS A 3 -11.46 1.36 15.92
C CYS A 3 -11.59 -0.06 16.27
N SER A 4 -11.75 -0.37 17.49
CA SER A 4 -11.85 -1.75 17.84
C SER A 4 -13.08 -2.36 17.29
N SER A 5 -14.15 -1.62 17.25
CA SER A 5 -15.37 -2.15 16.70
C SER A 5 -15.22 -2.40 15.24
N ILE A 6 -14.60 -1.52 14.52
CA ILE A 6 -14.41 -1.69 13.12
C ILE A 6 -13.53 -2.86 12.83
N SER A 7 -12.44 -2.99 13.53
CA SER A 7 -11.59 -4.08 13.23
C SER A 7 -12.21 -5.37 13.55
N ALA A 8 -13.01 -5.44 14.55
CA ALA A 8 -13.68 -6.62 14.88
C ALA A 8 -14.54 -7.05 13.79
N GLU A 9 -15.21 -6.11 13.19
CA GLU A 9 -16.11 -6.56 12.27
C GLU A 9 -15.60 -6.71 11.00
N ARG A 10 -14.75 -6.15 10.54
CA ARG A 10 -14.62 -6.36 9.26
C ARG A 10 -13.46 -6.67 8.90
N LYS A 11 -12.95 -6.81 9.42
CA LYS A 11 -11.94 -7.15 9.06
C LYS A 11 -11.60 -6.64 7.96
N SER A 12 -11.81 -5.77 7.60
CA SER A 12 -11.49 -5.51 6.69
C SER A 12 -11.33 -4.77 5.85
N ASP A 13 -11.73 -4.40 5.51
CA ASP A 13 -11.73 -3.84 4.33
C ASP A 13 -12.02 -2.44 4.32
N MET A 14 -12.24 -1.70 5.34
CA MET A 14 -12.61 -0.34 5.33
C MET A 14 -12.24 0.37 6.58
N ILE A 15 -12.01 1.67 6.51
CA ILE A 15 -11.83 2.53 7.63
C ILE A 15 -13.03 3.45 7.73
N LYS A 16 -13.61 3.61 8.91
CA LYS A 16 -14.75 4.46 9.13
C LYS A 16 -14.35 5.61 10.03
N VAL A 17 -14.64 6.81 9.58
CA VAL A 17 -14.32 8.03 10.30
C VAL A 17 -15.62 8.74 10.67
N PRO A 18 -16.00 8.80 11.92
CA PRO A 18 -17.24 9.48 12.29
C PRO A 18 -17.03 10.99 12.28
N THR A 19 -18.05 11.71 11.88
CA THR A 19 -18.03 13.16 11.91
C THR A 19 -19.33 13.64 12.50
N GLU A 20 -19.45 14.90 12.79
CA GLU A 20 -20.68 15.44 13.33
C GLU A 20 -21.81 15.44 12.33
N TYR A 21 -21.54 15.26 11.04
CA TYR A 21 -22.58 15.23 10.05
C TYR A 21 -22.87 13.84 9.55
N GLY A 22 -22.15 12.84 10.00
CA GLY A 22 -22.32 11.48 9.51
C GLY A 22 -21.03 10.72 9.59
N GLU A 23 -20.85 9.74 8.72
CA GLU A 23 -19.69 8.87 8.78
C GLU A 23 -19.05 8.77 7.43
N ILE A 24 -17.73 8.85 7.36
CA ILE A 24 -16.98 8.65 6.14
C ILE A 24 -16.45 7.23 6.15
N THR A 25 -16.70 6.49 5.10
CA THR A 25 -16.22 5.12 4.98
C THR A 25 -15.25 5.04 3.81
N ILE A 26 -14.02 4.60 4.06
CA ILE A 26 -13.00 4.48 3.03
C ILE A 26 -12.67 3.02 2.85
N SER A 27 -12.86 2.51 1.63
CA SER A 27 -12.66 1.10 1.37
C SER A 27 -11.20 0.77 1.14
N ASP A 28 -10.89 -0.50 1.22
CA ASP A 28 -9.56 -1.02 0.98
C ASP A 28 -9.04 -0.63 -0.40
N ALA A 29 -9.91 -0.62 -1.39
CA ALA A 29 -9.50 -0.30 -2.75
C ALA A 29 -8.91 1.11 -2.87
N VAL A 30 -9.36 2.05 -2.07
CA VAL A 30 -8.83 3.40 -2.10
C VAL A 30 -7.39 3.39 -1.61
N PHE A 31 -7.11 2.68 -0.52
CA PHE A 31 -5.76 2.63 0.02
C PHE A 31 -4.81 1.93 -0.94
N THR A 32 -5.23 0.84 -1.55
CA THR A 32 -4.36 0.11 -2.46
C THR A 32 -4.09 0.91 -3.73
N THR A 33 -5.08 1.63 -4.21
CA THR A 33 -4.91 2.45 -5.41
C THR A 33 -3.97 3.61 -5.15
N ILE A 34 -4.15 4.32 -4.04
CA ILE A 34 -3.29 5.45 -3.72
C ILE A 34 -1.87 4.98 -3.50
N THR A 35 -1.70 3.87 -2.81
CA THR A 35 -0.38 3.34 -2.51
C THR A 35 0.34 2.91 -3.78
N GLY A 36 -0.37 2.19 -4.66
CA GLY A 36 0.24 1.76 -5.92
C GLY A 36 0.67 2.92 -6.78
N ALA A 37 -0.16 3.95 -6.85
CA ALA A 37 0.17 5.13 -7.63
C ALA A 37 1.37 5.87 -7.04
N ALA A 38 1.41 6.02 -5.73
CA ALA A 38 2.52 6.71 -5.08
C ALA A 38 3.83 5.96 -5.27
N ALA A 39 3.80 4.65 -5.13
CA ALA A 39 5.00 3.84 -5.26
C ALA A 39 5.55 3.87 -6.69
N THR A 40 4.68 3.78 -7.67
CA THR A 40 5.13 3.73 -9.05
C THR A 40 5.64 5.07 -9.54
N ASN A 41 5.34 6.15 -8.84
CA ASN A 41 5.87 7.45 -9.21
C ASN A 41 7.28 7.68 -8.65
N CYS A 42 7.78 6.81 -7.82
CA CYS A 42 9.12 6.99 -7.27
C CYS A 42 10.18 6.59 -8.27
N PHE A 43 11.29 7.31 -8.24
CA PHE A 43 12.40 7.03 -9.14
C PHE A 43 12.95 5.63 -8.90
N GLY A 44 13.25 4.91 -9.95
CA GLY A 44 13.84 3.58 -9.86
C GLY A 44 12.86 2.45 -9.78
N VAL A 45 11.57 2.74 -9.66
CA VAL A 45 10.55 1.70 -9.60
C VAL A 45 10.04 1.44 -11.00
N LYS A 46 10.16 0.19 -11.45
CA LYS A 46 9.65 -0.19 -12.76
C LYS A 46 8.14 -0.40 -12.67
N GLY A 47 7.66 -0.89 -11.58
CA GLY A 47 6.23 -1.10 -11.38
C GLY A 47 5.97 -1.99 -10.20
N MET A 48 4.71 -2.35 -10.04
CA MET A 48 4.29 -3.23 -8.96
C MET A 48 4.41 -4.68 -9.40
N ALA A 49 4.53 -5.58 -8.44
CA ALA A 49 4.75 -6.99 -8.71
C ALA A 49 3.73 -7.86 -8.00
N GLN A 50 3.51 -9.02 -8.52
CA GLN A 50 2.71 -10.04 -7.87
C GLN A 50 3.36 -11.39 -8.14
N ARG A 51 3.57 -12.18 -7.09
CA ARG A 51 4.13 -13.51 -7.26
C ARG A 51 2.99 -14.50 -7.49
N SER A 52 3.11 -15.29 -8.53
CA SER A 52 2.10 -16.29 -8.82
C SER A 52 2.15 -17.39 -7.77
N VAL A 53 1.00 -17.77 -7.26
CA VAL A 53 0.90 -18.84 -6.29
C VAL A 53 1.14 -20.17 -6.96
N THR A 54 0.77 -20.29 -8.22
CA THR A 54 0.83 -21.56 -8.93
C THR A 54 2.25 -21.90 -9.37
N ASP A 55 2.94 -20.97 -9.98
CA ASP A 55 4.23 -21.27 -10.57
C ASP A 55 5.38 -20.54 -9.86
N GLY A 56 5.09 -19.72 -8.88
CA GLY A 56 6.11 -19.00 -8.13
C GLY A 56 6.80 -17.90 -8.89
N LEU A 57 6.35 -17.58 -10.08
CA LEU A 57 7.00 -16.56 -10.88
C LEU A 57 6.54 -15.17 -10.46
N VAL A 58 7.41 -14.19 -10.62
CA VAL A 58 7.10 -12.81 -10.31
C VAL A 58 6.61 -12.14 -11.57
N HIS A 59 5.45 -11.52 -11.50
CA HIS A 59 4.84 -10.86 -12.64
C HIS A 59 4.77 -9.36 -12.42
N LEU A 60 5.15 -8.60 -13.44
CA LEU A 60 5.00 -7.15 -13.42
C LEU A 60 3.53 -6.83 -13.66
N LEU A 61 2.91 -6.11 -12.77
CA LEU A 61 1.49 -5.80 -12.89
C LEU A 61 1.27 -4.66 -13.85
N ARG A 62 0.22 -4.75 -14.63
CA ARG A 62 -0.18 -3.68 -15.52
C ARG A 62 -0.74 -2.53 -14.70
N PRO A 63 -0.78 -1.31 -15.23
CA PRO A 63 -1.29 -0.17 -14.46
C PRO A 63 -2.68 -0.40 -13.88
N GLU A 64 -3.55 -1.06 -14.60
CA GLU A 64 -4.90 -1.29 -14.13
C GLU A 64 -4.97 -2.32 -13.02
N ALA A 65 -3.92 -3.09 -12.82
CA ALA A 65 -3.91 -4.12 -11.81
C ALA A 65 -2.87 -3.87 -10.71
N MET A 66 -2.29 -2.67 -10.67
CA MET A 66 -1.17 -2.44 -9.76
C MET A 66 -1.56 -2.54 -8.30
N SER A 67 -2.83 -2.35 -8.00
CA SER A 67 -3.28 -2.47 -6.61
C SER A 67 -3.13 -3.89 -6.07
N LYS A 68 -2.99 -4.89 -6.94
CA LYS A 68 -2.80 -6.25 -6.50
C LYS A 68 -1.43 -6.48 -5.88
N GLY A 69 -0.50 -5.56 -6.07
CA GLY A 69 0.80 -5.64 -5.43
C GLY A 69 0.83 -4.99 -4.05
N VAL A 70 -0.29 -4.54 -3.55
CA VAL A 70 -0.38 -3.83 -2.28
C VAL A 70 -1.27 -4.61 -1.31
N ASN A 71 -0.80 -4.76 -0.09
CA ASN A 71 -1.60 -5.39 0.95
C ASN A 71 -1.72 -4.41 2.11
N VAL A 72 -2.93 -4.12 2.55
CA VAL A 72 -3.17 -3.19 3.63
C VAL A 72 -3.65 -3.94 4.85
N ILE A 73 -3.00 -3.74 5.98
CA ILE A 73 -3.33 -4.38 7.23
C ILE A 73 -3.87 -3.34 8.18
N TYR A 74 -5.07 -3.57 8.69
CA TYR A 74 -5.72 -2.65 9.61
C TYR A 74 -5.36 -3.04 11.05
N ASN A 75 -4.70 -2.13 11.74
CA ASN A 75 -4.26 -2.38 13.11
C ASN A 75 -5.33 -2.00 14.12
N GLU A 76 -5.22 -2.53 15.31
CA GLU A 76 -6.24 -2.27 16.32
C GLU A 76 -6.22 -0.86 16.86
N ASP A 77 -5.13 -0.13 16.68
CA ASP A 77 -5.00 1.24 17.15
C ASP A 77 -5.43 2.27 16.11
N GLU A 78 -6.16 1.83 15.10
CA GLU A 78 -6.69 2.68 14.03
C GLU A 78 -5.64 3.10 13.01
N SER A 79 -4.42 2.60 13.13
CA SER A 79 -3.42 2.85 12.11
C SER A 79 -3.46 1.75 11.08
N ILE A 80 -2.76 1.94 9.98
CA ILE A 80 -2.66 0.89 8.98
C ILE A 80 -1.20 0.58 8.72
N SER A 81 -0.94 -0.63 8.30
CA SER A 81 0.37 -1.05 7.83
C SER A 81 0.21 -1.45 6.40
N ILE A 82 1.17 -1.11 5.57
CA ILE A 82 1.08 -1.36 4.15
C ILE A 82 2.27 -2.19 3.72
N GLU A 83 2.01 -3.22 2.92
CA GLU A 83 3.05 -4.03 2.32
C GLU A 83 2.96 -3.87 0.83
N LEU A 84 4.07 -3.61 0.17
CA LEU A 84 4.07 -3.50 -1.27
C LEU A 84 5.14 -4.36 -1.89
N HIS A 85 4.85 -4.84 -3.07
CA HIS A 85 5.77 -5.64 -3.86
C HIS A 85 6.10 -4.87 -5.12
N ILE A 86 7.38 -4.64 -5.38
CA ILE A 86 7.80 -3.83 -6.51
C ILE A 86 8.86 -4.53 -7.34
N ILE A 87 9.03 -4.03 -8.54
CA ILE A 87 10.12 -4.41 -9.42
C ILE A 87 10.93 -3.15 -9.68
N VAL A 88 12.24 -3.23 -9.52
CA VAL A 88 13.11 -2.06 -9.67
C VAL A 88 13.93 -2.15 -10.93
N GLU A 89 14.49 -1.04 -11.33
CA GLU A 89 15.37 -0.99 -12.48
C GLU A 89 16.80 -1.31 -12.09
N ASN A 90 17.56 -1.84 -13.02
CA ASN A 90 18.96 -2.13 -12.79
C ASN A 90 19.75 -0.85 -12.54
N GLY A 91 20.68 -0.91 -11.64
CA GLY A 91 21.56 0.22 -11.38
C GLY A 91 21.09 1.16 -10.27
N VAL A 92 19.94 0.91 -9.68
CA VAL A 92 19.46 1.78 -8.61
C VAL A 92 20.01 1.34 -7.26
N ASN A 93 20.04 2.26 -6.34
CA ASN A 93 20.39 1.94 -4.96
C ASN A 93 19.09 1.49 -4.26
N ILE A 94 18.93 0.20 -4.08
CA ILE A 94 17.67 -0.36 -3.61
C ILE A 94 17.26 0.19 -2.23
N PRO A 95 18.13 0.26 -1.22
CA PRO A 95 17.70 0.85 0.03
C PRO A 95 17.22 2.30 -0.09
N ALA A 96 17.87 3.08 -0.95
CA ALA A 96 17.46 4.47 -1.14
C ALA A 96 16.10 4.55 -1.81
N VAL A 97 15.85 3.71 -2.81
CA VAL A 97 14.56 3.66 -3.49
C VAL A 97 13.47 3.26 -2.48
N CYS A 98 13.75 2.26 -1.67
CA CYS A 98 12.75 1.80 -0.70
C CYS A 98 12.44 2.86 0.35
N ARG A 99 13.43 3.58 0.80
CA ARG A 99 13.18 4.67 1.78
C ARG A 99 12.34 5.77 1.15
N SER A 100 12.60 6.07 -0.10
CA SER A 100 11.83 7.06 -0.82
C SER A 100 10.37 6.63 -0.94
N ILE A 101 10.13 5.35 -1.24
CA ILE A 101 8.78 4.82 -1.33
C ILE A 101 8.09 4.90 0.02
N MET A 102 8.78 4.51 1.09
CA MET A 102 8.18 4.53 2.41
C MET A 102 7.73 5.94 2.79
N ASN A 103 8.56 6.93 2.50
CA ASN A 103 8.23 8.31 2.82
C ASN A 103 7.09 8.83 1.97
N GLU A 104 7.12 8.53 0.69
CA GLU A 104 6.10 9.01 -0.24
C GLU A 104 4.74 8.38 0.05
N VAL A 105 4.71 7.08 0.27
CA VAL A 105 3.47 6.37 0.53
C VAL A 105 2.86 6.86 1.83
N ARG A 106 3.67 6.99 2.86
CA ARG A 106 3.16 7.46 4.15
C ARG A 106 2.57 8.86 4.00
N TYR A 107 3.26 9.74 3.29
CA TYR A 107 2.79 11.11 3.10
C TYR A 107 1.50 11.16 2.31
N VAL A 108 1.44 10.47 1.18
CA VAL A 108 0.30 10.54 0.27
C VAL A 108 -0.94 9.90 0.90
N VAL A 109 -0.77 8.77 1.56
CA VAL A 109 -1.89 8.09 2.18
C VAL A 109 -2.46 8.94 3.32
N ASN A 110 -1.59 9.49 4.16
CA ASN A 110 -2.05 10.30 5.26
C ASN A 110 -2.74 11.57 4.75
N LYS A 111 -2.18 12.20 3.73
CA LYS A 111 -2.73 13.43 3.19
C LYS A 111 -4.11 13.22 2.59
N ASN A 112 -4.30 12.13 1.88
CA ASN A 112 -5.54 11.90 1.16
C ASN A 112 -6.64 11.28 2.00
N THR A 113 -6.30 10.48 2.99
CA THR A 113 -7.31 9.75 3.75
C THR A 113 -7.35 10.13 5.22
N GLY A 114 -6.33 10.77 5.71
CA GLY A 114 -6.23 11.07 7.13
C GLY A 114 -5.81 9.88 7.98
N ALA A 115 -5.62 8.72 7.39
CA ALA A 115 -5.23 7.54 8.14
C ALA A 115 -3.76 7.61 8.55
N GLU A 116 -3.46 7.12 9.73
CA GLU A 116 -2.09 7.08 10.19
C GLU A 116 -1.44 5.82 9.68
N VAL A 117 -0.32 5.93 8.98
CA VAL A 117 0.40 4.80 8.45
C VAL A 117 1.50 4.44 9.44
N ARG A 118 1.37 3.26 10.06
CA ARG A 118 2.29 2.82 11.07
C ARG A 118 3.57 2.28 10.46
N ALA A 119 3.46 1.54 9.40
CA ALA A 119 4.62 0.94 8.76
C ALA A 119 4.37 0.76 7.27
N VAL A 120 5.42 0.88 6.48
CA VAL A 120 5.36 0.58 5.06
C VAL A 120 6.50 -0.40 4.80
N ASP A 121 6.15 -1.64 4.48
CA ASP A 121 7.12 -2.68 4.19
C ASP A 121 7.23 -2.83 2.67
N VAL A 122 8.41 -2.74 2.15
CA VAL A 122 8.64 -2.81 0.72
C VAL A 122 9.38 -4.10 0.39
N PHE A 123 8.78 -4.91 -0.46
CA PHE A 123 9.40 -6.14 -0.93
C PHE A 123 9.85 -5.94 -2.37
N VAL A 124 11.14 -6.03 -2.61
CA VAL A 124 11.69 -5.91 -3.96
C VAL A 124 11.76 -7.31 -4.53
N ASP A 125 10.79 -7.65 -5.33
CA ASP A 125 10.62 -9.02 -5.81
C ASP A 125 11.46 -9.33 -7.03
N SER A 126 11.83 -8.35 -7.80
CA SER A 126 12.62 -8.58 -9.00
C SER A 126 13.29 -7.30 -9.47
N MET A 127 14.22 -7.46 -10.37
CA MET A 127 14.93 -6.34 -10.99
C MET A 127 14.96 -6.57 -12.49
N ILE A 128 14.73 -5.51 -13.24
CA ILE A 128 14.77 -5.60 -14.69
C ILE A 128 16.13 -5.14 -15.16
N LEU A 129 16.81 -5.97 -15.93
CA LEU A 129 18.14 -5.66 -16.45
C LEU A 129 18.11 -4.86 -17.78
#